data_8ce9c915d83646ae756819d27820818e
#
_entry.id   8ce9c915d83646ae756819d27820818e
#
_cell.length_a   1.000
_cell.length_b   1.000
_cell.length_c   1.000
_cell.angle_alpha   90.00
_cell.angle_beta   90.00
_cell.angle_gamma   90.00
#
_symmetry.space_group_name_H-M   'P 1'
#
loop_
_entity.id
_entity.type
_entity.pdbx_description
1 polymer ?
#
loop_
_entity_poly.entity_id
_entity_poly.type
_entity_poly.pdbx_seq_one_letter_code
_entity_poly.pdbx_strand_id
1 'polypeptide(L)'
;DTPLPRYEEGESLSRIWVVRSLGIDPASGDEILLKRNGEMTSAVNWSANDVVPIGNTEPKWQGYINSSFTYKGWGADVSFRYQFGGQVYNQTLLDKVENANLKYNVDRRVTQLRWAKPGDKAQFRVLNHKGLETKATSRFIMDENIFQGSSLSVYYRMDRTNTKFISHWGLSSAKVTFNMEDFFYWSTVKRERGLYYPYSRQFTFALNVAF
;
A
#
# COMPACT_ATOMS: atom_id res chain seq x y z
N ASP A 1 8.58 3.52 -15.50
CA ASP A 1 9.16 2.18 -15.58
C ASP A 1 9.05 1.46 -14.24
N THR A 2 8.40 0.31 -14.23
CA THR A 2 8.24 -0.54 -13.05
C THR A 2 9.46 -1.46 -12.92
N PRO A 3 9.92 -1.79 -11.69
CA PRO A 3 10.93 -2.82 -11.50
C PRO A 3 10.50 -4.14 -12.14
N LEU A 4 11.31 -4.68 -13.03
CA LEU A 4 11.03 -5.98 -13.65
C LEU A 4 11.49 -7.11 -12.72
N PRO A 5 10.74 -8.22 -12.62
CA PRO A 5 11.19 -9.41 -11.94
C PRO A 5 12.49 -9.93 -12.56
N ARG A 6 13.47 -10.22 -11.74
CA ARG A 6 14.73 -10.86 -12.13
C ARG A 6 15.02 -11.96 -11.12
N TYR A 7 15.50 -13.08 -11.60
CA TYR A 7 15.80 -14.24 -10.78
C TYR A 7 17.28 -14.56 -10.91
N GLU A 8 17.99 -14.58 -9.81
CA GLU A 8 19.39 -15.00 -9.71
C GLU A 8 19.51 -16.09 -8.64
N GLU A 9 20.40 -17.05 -8.84
CA GLU A 9 20.65 -18.12 -7.89
C GLU A 9 21.15 -17.55 -6.55
N GLY A 10 20.53 -18.00 -5.44
CA GLY A 10 20.83 -17.51 -4.09
C GLY A 10 20.05 -16.28 -3.65
N GLU A 11 19.29 -15.64 -4.54
CA GLU A 11 18.43 -14.49 -4.20
C GLU A 11 16.96 -14.90 -4.00
N SER A 12 16.24 -14.19 -3.12
CA SER A 12 14.81 -14.40 -2.93
C SER A 12 14.01 -14.01 -4.17
N LEU A 13 12.95 -14.77 -4.49
CA LEU A 13 12.03 -14.48 -5.59
C LEU A 13 11.27 -13.16 -5.40
N SER A 14 11.19 -12.65 -4.17
CA SER A 14 10.54 -11.39 -3.80
C SER A 14 11.47 -10.18 -3.77
N ARG A 15 12.70 -10.31 -4.29
CA ARG A 15 13.64 -9.20 -4.40
C ARG A 15 13.13 -8.12 -5.35
N ILE A 16 13.36 -6.87 -4.94
CA ILE A 16 13.11 -5.70 -5.78
C ILE A 16 14.42 -5.33 -6.48
N TRP A 17 14.40 -5.41 -7.80
CA TRP A 17 15.54 -5.16 -8.66
C TRP A 17 15.49 -3.77 -9.25
N VAL A 18 16.41 -2.90 -8.84
CA VAL A 18 16.46 -1.48 -9.26
C VAL A 18 17.89 -1.00 -9.35
N VAL A 19 18.10 0.16 -9.96
CA VAL A 19 19.40 0.86 -9.93
C VAL A 19 19.54 1.59 -8.60
N ARG A 20 20.76 1.57 -8.02
CA ARG A 20 21.04 2.32 -6.81
C ARG A 20 21.02 3.81 -7.07
N SER A 21 20.25 4.55 -6.29
CA SER A 21 20.23 6.01 -6.28
C SER A 21 21.00 6.53 -5.06
N LEU A 22 21.81 7.54 -5.28
CA LEU A 22 22.47 8.31 -4.23
C LEU A 22 21.68 9.56 -3.85
N GLY A 23 20.52 9.77 -4.48
CA GLY A 23 19.65 10.92 -4.26
C GLY A 23 19.73 11.97 -5.38
N ILE A 24 19.19 13.15 -5.08
CA ILE A 24 19.18 14.28 -6.00
C ILE A 24 20.40 15.17 -5.72
N ASP A 25 21.15 15.47 -6.76
CA ASP A 25 22.25 16.43 -6.70
C ASP A 25 21.73 17.83 -6.35
N PRO A 26 22.16 18.41 -5.22
CA PRO A 26 21.72 19.76 -4.86
C PRO A 26 22.14 20.85 -5.85
N ALA A 27 23.18 20.62 -6.63
CA ALA A 27 23.68 21.62 -7.57
C ALA A 27 22.88 21.65 -8.88
N SER A 28 22.54 20.49 -9.41
CA SER A 28 21.89 20.35 -10.72
C SER A 28 20.40 19.98 -10.66
N GLY A 29 19.94 19.37 -9.56
CA GLY A 29 18.61 18.80 -9.46
C GLY A 29 18.43 17.46 -10.17
N ASP A 30 19.50 16.87 -10.66
CA ASP A 30 19.51 15.57 -11.32
C ASP A 30 19.70 14.43 -10.31
N GLU A 31 19.23 13.25 -10.66
CA GLU A 31 19.45 12.05 -9.85
C GLU A 31 20.84 11.46 -10.13
N ILE A 32 21.60 11.23 -9.06
CA ILE A 32 22.90 10.55 -9.12
C ILE A 32 22.65 9.06 -8.90
N LEU A 33 23.09 8.24 -9.83
CA LEU A 33 22.98 6.80 -9.77
C LEU A 33 24.35 6.16 -9.53
N LEU A 34 24.33 4.98 -8.93
CA LEU A 34 25.52 4.17 -8.70
C LEU A 34 25.43 2.91 -9.58
N LYS A 35 26.37 2.76 -10.47
CA LYS A 35 26.53 1.55 -11.30
C LYS A 35 26.92 0.34 -10.45
N ARG A 36 26.76 -0.85 -11.02
CA ARG A 36 27.16 -2.12 -10.35
C ARG A 36 28.65 -2.16 -10.01
N ASN A 37 29.50 -1.50 -10.81
CA ASN A 37 30.94 -1.39 -10.57
C ASN A 37 31.35 -0.33 -9.53
N GLY A 38 30.40 0.41 -8.95
CA GLY A 38 30.66 1.45 -7.95
C GLY A 38 30.90 2.86 -8.52
N GLU A 39 30.87 3.03 -9.84
CA GLU A 39 30.99 4.37 -10.44
C GLU A 39 29.69 5.16 -10.33
N MET A 40 29.80 6.45 -10.04
CA MET A 40 28.67 7.37 -10.10
C MET A 40 28.33 7.70 -11.54
N THR A 41 27.04 7.77 -11.85
CA THR A 41 26.56 8.12 -13.18
C THR A 41 25.28 8.96 -13.10
N SER A 42 24.96 9.66 -14.17
CA SER A 42 23.68 10.35 -14.31
C SER A 42 22.58 9.40 -14.82
N ALA A 43 21.34 9.82 -14.72
CA ALA A 43 20.18 9.07 -15.19
C ALA A 43 20.22 8.73 -16.71
N VAL A 44 21.06 9.42 -17.48
CA VAL A 44 21.21 9.19 -18.92
C VAL A 44 22.13 8.01 -19.26
N ASN A 45 23.13 7.75 -18.41
CA ASN A 45 24.25 6.85 -18.72
C ASN A 45 24.24 5.52 -17.98
N TRP A 46 23.14 5.15 -17.31
CA TRP A 46 23.00 3.84 -16.69
C TRP A 46 22.54 2.79 -17.70
N SER A 47 22.78 1.53 -17.44
CA SER A 47 22.34 0.40 -18.25
C SER A 47 21.50 -0.58 -17.44
N ALA A 48 20.79 -1.48 -18.13
CA ALA A 48 20.05 -2.57 -17.47
C ALA A 48 20.96 -3.52 -16.66
N ASN A 49 22.28 -3.53 -16.93
CA ASN A 49 23.25 -4.31 -16.17
C ASN A 49 23.58 -3.71 -14.80
N ASP A 50 23.23 -2.43 -14.58
CA ASP A 50 23.44 -1.74 -13.31
C ASP A 50 22.34 -2.02 -12.28
N VAL A 51 21.29 -2.76 -12.68
CA VAL A 51 20.21 -3.19 -11.79
C VAL A 51 20.72 -4.22 -10.80
N VAL A 52 20.41 -4.02 -9.52
CA VAL A 52 20.85 -4.86 -8.40
C VAL A 52 19.70 -5.16 -7.44
N PRO A 53 19.74 -6.26 -6.68
CA PRO A 53 18.71 -6.56 -5.68
C PRO A 53 18.92 -5.66 -4.46
N ILE A 54 17.95 -4.78 -4.15
CA ILE A 54 18.06 -3.84 -3.03
C ILE A 54 17.02 -4.12 -1.96
N GLY A 55 15.75 -4.25 -2.36
CA GLY A 55 14.64 -4.48 -1.45
C GLY A 55 14.11 -5.92 -1.47
N ASN A 56 13.21 -6.21 -0.54
CA ASN A 56 12.46 -7.46 -0.49
C ASN A 56 11.01 -7.18 -0.11
N THR A 57 10.06 -7.63 -0.94
CA THR A 57 8.63 -7.44 -0.67
C THR A 57 8.09 -8.38 0.38
N GLU A 58 8.82 -9.46 0.69
CA GLU A 58 8.39 -10.45 1.68
C GLU A 58 8.52 -9.87 3.11
N PRO A 59 7.41 -9.83 3.88
CA PRO A 59 7.45 -9.38 5.26
C PRO A 59 8.16 -10.39 6.14
N LYS A 60 8.93 -9.92 7.12
CA LYS A 60 9.58 -10.77 8.13
C LYS A 60 8.58 -11.40 9.08
N TRP A 61 7.47 -10.68 9.35
CA TRP A 61 6.42 -11.09 10.25
C TRP A 61 5.08 -10.82 9.61
N GLN A 62 4.22 -11.84 9.53
CA GLN A 62 2.86 -11.69 9.06
C GLN A 62 1.93 -12.68 9.74
N GLY A 63 0.68 -12.29 9.87
CA GLY A 63 -0.34 -13.16 10.46
C GLY A 63 -1.68 -12.47 10.65
N TYR A 64 -2.55 -13.17 11.36
CA TYR A 64 -3.90 -12.73 11.71
C TYR A 64 -4.13 -12.82 13.21
N ILE A 65 -4.90 -11.89 13.72
CA ILE A 65 -5.44 -11.89 15.08
C ILE A 65 -6.95 -11.90 14.95
N ASN A 66 -7.58 -12.98 15.42
CA ASN A 66 -9.03 -13.13 15.38
C ASN A 66 -9.58 -13.13 16.80
N SER A 67 -10.69 -12.45 17.01
CA SER A 67 -11.40 -12.43 18.29
C SER A 67 -12.89 -12.55 18.05
N SER A 68 -13.55 -13.39 18.85
CA SER A 68 -15.00 -13.58 18.84
C SER A 68 -15.54 -13.29 20.24
N PHE A 69 -16.62 -12.55 20.30
CA PHE A 69 -17.30 -12.18 21.52
C PHE A 69 -18.79 -12.48 21.41
N THR A 70 -19.38 -13.08 22.46
CA THR A 70 -20.83 -13.32 22.51
C THR A 70 -21.37 -12.98 23.91
N TYR A 71 -22.49 -12.25 23.93
CA TYR A 71 -23.15 -11.88 25.17
C TYR A 71 -24.64 -11.62 24.96
N LYS A 72 -25.50 -12.37 25.63
CA LYS A 72 -26.98 -12.17 25.65
C LYS A 72 -27.61 -11.96 24.26
N GLY A 73 -27.23 -12.81 23.29
CA GLY A 73 -27.73 -12.72 21.91
C GLY A 73 -26.89 -11.83 21.00
N TRP A 74 -26.09 -10.93 21.54
CA TRP A 74 -25.10 -10.18 20.77
C TRP A 74 -23.89 -11.02 20.48
N GLY A 75 -23.33 -10.86 19.28
CA GLY A 75 -22.04 -11.42 18.93
C GLY A 75 -21.25 -10.45 18.06
N ALA A 76 -19.95 -10.50 18.20
CA ALA A 76 -19.02 -9.73 17.37
C ALA A 76 -17.81 -10.59 17.04
N ASP A 77 -17.46 -10.65 15.77
CA ASP A 77 -16.27 -11.31 15.27
C ASP A 77 -15.40 -10.25 14.58
N VAL A 78 -14.15 -10.15 14.96
CA VAL A 78 -13.20 -9.20 14.39
C VAL A 78 -11.92 -9.90 13.99
N SER A 79 -11.41 -9.56 12.81
CA SER A 79 -10.15 -10.07 12.29
C SER A 79 -9.22 -8.93 11.93
N PHE A 80 -8.00 -8.99 12.43
CA PHE A 80 -6.91 -8.09 12.04
C PHE A 80 -5.84 -8.87 11.31
N ARG A 81 -5.26 -8.24 10.29
CA ARG A 81 -4.08 -8.72 9.59
C ARG A 81 -2.90 -7.80 9.91
N TYR A 82 -1.75 -8.38 10.14
CA TYR A 82 -0.51 -7.63 10.28
C TYR A 82 0.58 -8.15 9.35
N GLN A 83 1.42 -7.21 8.87
CA GLN A 83 2.63 -7.49 8.08
C GLN A 83 3.68 -6.47 8.48
N PHE A 84 4.87 -6.94 8.86
CA PHE A 84 5.96 -6.08 9.29
C PHE A 84 7.30 -6.50 8.68
N GLY A 85 8.14 -5.52 8.36
CA GLY A 85 9.50 -5.71 7.89
C GLY A 85 9.62 -6.10 6.43
N GLY A 86 8.58 -5.91 5.63
CA GLY A 86 8.62 -5.96 4.17
C GLY A 86 8.98 -4.59 3.58
N GLN A 87 9.24 -4.57 2.28
CA GLN A 87 9.46 -3.35 1.51
C GLN A 87 8.55 -3.32 0.30
N VAL A 88 8.25 -2.13 -0.18
CA VAL A 88 7.44 -1.93 -1.39
C VAL A 88 8.10 -0.92 -2.30
N TYR A 89 8.01 -1.16 -3.60
CA TYR A 89 8.34 -0.14 -4.58
C TYR A 89 7.14 0.76 -4.82
N ASN A 90 7.25 2.04 -4.47
CA ASN A 90 6.14 2.99 -4.58
C ASN A 90 6.02 3.53 -6.02
N GLN A 91 5.44 2.71 -6.90
CA GLN A 91 5.20 3.05 -8.31
C GLN A 91 4.34 4.31 -8.46
N THR A 92 3.36 4.50 -7.60
CA THR A 92 2.50 5.70 -7.64
C THR A 92 3.30 6.98 -7.42
N LEU A 93 4.25 6.94 -6.50
CA LEU A 93 5.11 8.09 -6.22
C LEU A 93 6.00 8.42 -7.43
N LEU A 94 6.51 7.40 -8.13
CA LEU A 94 7.23 7.58 -9.37
C LEU A 94 6.35 8.18 -10.48
N ASP A 95 5.22 7.57 -10.77
CA ASP A 95 4.40 7.90 -11.94
C ASP A 95 3.61 9.19 -11.75
N LYS A 96 3.06 9.43 -10.55
CA LYS A 96 2.14 10.53 -10.28
C LYS A 96 2.80 11.75 -9.64
N VAL A 97 3.97 11.58 -9.04
CA VAL A 97 4.69 12.67 -8.39
C VAL A 97 5.98 12.98 -9.13
N GLU A 98 6.90 12.03 -9.27
CA GLU A 98 8.21 12.27 -9.92
C GLU A 98 8.07 12.57 -11.40
N ASN A 99 7.44 11.67 -12.17
CA ASN A 99 7.23 11.77 -13.61
C ASN A 99 5.85 12.37 -13.96
N ALA A 100 5.32 13.26 -13.12
CA ALA A 100 4.00 13.82 -13.29
C ALA A 100 3.85 14.53 -14.65
N ASN A 101 2.77 14.22 -15.37
CA ASN A 101 2.42 14.91 -16.60
C ASN A 101 1.64 16.20 -16.29
N LEU A 102 2.29 17.34 -16.44
CA LEU A 102 1.75 18.66 -16.13
C LEU A 102 0.59 19.12 -17.03
N LYS A 103 0.26 18.38 -18.08
CA LYS A 103 -0.89 18.67 -18.94
C LYS A 103 -2.23 18.29 -18.28
N TYR A 104 -2.19 17.52 -17.20
CA TYR A 104 -3.35 17.04 -16.46
C TYR A 104 -3.33 17.54 -15.03
N ASN A 105 -4.40 17.32 -14.29
CA ASN A 105 -4.41 17.54 -12.85
C ASN A 105 -3.37 16.65 -12.17
N VAL A 106 -2.46 17.28 -11.42
CA VAL A 106 -1.35 16.60 -10.77
C VAL A 106 -1.58 16.49 -9.26
N ASP A 107 -0.93 15.52 -8.64
CA ASP A 107 -0.90 15.37 -7.19
C ASP A 107 -0.21 16.59 -6.54
N ARG A 108 -0.75 17.07 -5.42
CA ARG A 108 -0.16 18.19 -4.66
C ARG A 108 1.31 17.96 -4.27
N ARG A 109 1.71 16.70 -4.09
CA ARG A 109 3.09 16.32 -3.77
C ARG A 109 4.09 16.65 -4.89
N VAL A 110 3.64 16.90 -6.13
CA VAL A 110 4.51 17.25 -7.26
C VAL A 110 5.38 18.47 -6.97
N THR A 111 4.85 19.46 -6.24
CA THR A 111 5.58 20.69 -5.88
C THR A 111 6.26 20.61 -4.51
N GLN A 112 5.98 19.56 -3.74
CA GLN A 112 6.57 19.37 -2.41
C GLN A 112 7.89 18.59 -2.51
N LEU A 113 8.90 19.00 -1.73
CA LEU A 113 10.20 18.34 -1.64
C LEU A 113 10.90 18.14 -3.00
N ARG A 114 10.55 18.96 -3.97
CA ARG A 114 11.14 18.96 -5.30
C ARG A 114 12.25 20.01 -5.42
N TRP A 115 13.29 19.65 -6.12
CA TRP A 115 14.38 20.59 -6.40
C TRP A 115 13.90 21.76 -7.27
N ALA A 116 14.18 22.98 -6.84
CA ALA A 116 13.79 24.22 -7.53
C ALA A 116 14.99 25.12 -7.85
N LYS A 117 16.02 25.13 -6.99
CA LYS A 117 17.19 25.97 -7.14
C LYS A 117 18.45 25.30 -6.57
N PRO A 118 19.64 25.67 -7.05
CA PRO A 118 20.91 25.18 -6.51
C PRO A 118 20.99 25.33 -4.98
N GLY A 119 21.39 24.25 -4.31
CA GLY A 119 21.48 24.16 -2.86
C GLY A 119 20.26 23.50 -2.20
N ASP A 120 19.18 23.27 -2.91
CA ASP A 120 18.01 22.59 -2.35
C ASP A 120 18.29 21.12 -2.06
N LYS A 121 17.90 20.66 -0.84
CA LYS A 121 17.87 19.26 -0.47
C LYS A 121 16.50 18.69 -0.86
N ALA A 122 16.43 18.00 -1.97
CA ALA A 122 15.18 17.54 -2.56
C ALA A 122 15.05 16.02 -2.54
N GLN A 123 13.80 15.54 -2.49
CA GLN A 123 13.46 14.12 -2.70
C GLN A 123 13.13 13.83 -4.16
N PHE A 124 12.67 14.84 -4.92
CA PHE A 124 12.26 14.72 -6.31
C PHE A 124 13.12 15.62 -7.20
N ARG A 125 13.38 15.14 -8.42
CA ARG A 125 14.18 15.86 -9.43
C ARG A 125 13.51 17.18 -9.83
N VAL A 126 14.29 18.00 -10.52
CA VAL A 126 13.77 19.19 -11.23
C VAL A 126 12.62 18.82 -12.17
N LEU A 127 11.59 19.65 -12.23
CA LEU A 127 10.32 19.34 -12.91
C LEU A 127 10.44 19.22 -14.44
N ASN A 128 11.38 19.93 -15.04
CA ASN A 128 11.54 20.01 -16.51
C ASN A 128 12.87 19.39 -16.95
N HIS A 129 13.04 18.12 -16.66
CA HIS A 129 14.28 17.42 -16.99
C HIS A 129 14.27 16.91 -18.43
N LYS A 130 14.44 17.78 -19.43
CA LYS A 130 14.73 17.47 -20.85
C LYS A 130 13.99 16.25 -21.45
N GLY A 131 12.76 15.96 -20.97
CA GLY A 131 11.96 14.84 -21.44
C GLY A 131 12.42 13.46 -20.96
N LEU A 132 13.40 13.37 -20.06
CA LEU A 132 13.86 12.11 -19.48
C LEU A 132 12.99 11.70 -18.29
N GLU A 133 12.38 10.53 -18.38
CA GLU A 133 11.66 9.93 -17.28
C GLU A 133 12.61 9.27 -16.28
N THR A 134 12.30 9.37 -14.99
CA THR A 134 13.00 8.62 -13.96
C THR A 134 12.71 7.15 -14.13
N LYS A 135 13.75 6.34 -14.14
CA LYS A 135 13.65 4.87 -14.20
C LYS A 135 13.45 4.28 -12.80
N ALA A 136 13.31 2.97 -12.73
CA ALA A 136 13.18 2.25 -11.46
C ALA A 136 14.48 2.36 -10.64
N THR A 137 14.48 3.20 -9.61
CA THR A 137 15.61 3.44 -8.72
C THR A 137 15.28 3.14 -7.27
N SER A 138 16.30 2.91 -6.45
CA SER A 138 16.14 2.58 -5.03
C SER A 138 15.47 3.67 -4.20
N ARG A 139 15.38 4.88 -4.72
CA ARG A 139 14.75 6.04 -4.05
C ARG A 139 13.25 5.84 -3.78
N PHE A 140 12.60 4.96 -4.53
CA PHE A 140 11.18 4.63 -4.40
C PHE A 140 10.91 3.34 -3.64
N ILE A 141 11.95 2.67 -3.10
CA ILE A 141 11.78 1.56 -2.17
C ILE A 141 11.51 2.12 -0.78
N MET A 142 10.42 1.70 -0.17
CA MET A 142 9.97 2.14 1.15
C MET A 142 9.72 0.94 2.05
N ASP A 143 10.05 1.08 3.34
CA ASP A 143 9.72 0.06 4.34
C ASP A 143 8.21 0.06 4.59
N GLU A 144 7.58 -1.10 4.40
CA GLU A 144 6.15 -1.26 4.53
C GLU A 144 5.80 -2.12 5.75
N ASN A 145 5.11 -1.49 6.69
CA ASN A 145 4.49 -2.14 7.82
C ASN A 145 2.98 -1.88 7.74
N ILE A 146 2.18 -2.93 7.86
CA ILE A 146 0.73 -2.87 7.72
C ILE A 146 0.07 -3.46 8.96
N PHE A 147 -0.93 -2.74 9.49
CA PHE A 147 -1.91 -3.26 10.44
C PHE A 147 -3.31 -2.91 9.93
N GLN A 148 -4.10 -3.94 9.65
CA GLN A 148 -5.38 -3.79 8.96
C GLN A 148 -6.48 -4.53 9.70
N GLY A 149 -7.62 -3.87 9.92
CA GLY A 149 -8.86 -4.51 10.32
C GLY A 149 -9.52 -5.13 9.09
N SER A 150 -9.32 -6.44 8.90
CA SER A 150 -9.72 -7.14 7.68
C SER A 150 -11.22 -7.36 7.60
N SER A 151 -11.83 -7.81 8.71
CA SER A 151 -13.28 -8.04 8.76
C SER A 151 -13.84 -7.75 10.15
N LEU A 152 -15.03 -7.19 10.16
CA LEU A 152 -15.85 -6.97 11.35
C LEU A 152 -17.23 -7.50 11.04
N SER A 153 -17.73 -8.42 11.89
CA SER A 153 -19.09 -8.92 11.87
C SER A 153 -19.72 -8.68 13.22
N VAL A 154 -20.84 -7.99 13.26
CA VAL A 154 -21.61 -7.80 14.48
C VAL A 154 -23.00 -8.33 14.22
N TYR A 155 -23.51 -9.16 15.12
CA TYR A 155 -24.82 -9.73 14.97
C TYR A 155 -25.64 -9.73 16.28
N TYR A 156 -26.94 -9.73 16.11
CA TYR A 156 -27.85 -9.98 17.19
C TYR A 156 -28.75 -11.16 16.86
N ARG A 157 -28.71 -12.18 17.70
CA ARG A 157 -29.58 -13.37 17.61
C ARG A 157 -30.74 -13.22 18.56
N MET A 158 -31.90 -13.28 18.00
CA MET A 158 -33.17 -13.33 18.70
C MET A 158 -33.68 -14.78 18.71
N ASP A 159 -34.02 -15.31 19.86
CA ASP A 159 -34.69 -16.58 20.03
C ASP A 159 -35.84 -16.44 21.04
N ARG A 160 -36.60 -17.51 21.24
CA ARG A 160 -37.77 -17.50 22.15
C ARG A 160 -37.38 -17.25 23.60
N THR A 161 -36.11 -17.43 23.98
CA THR A 161 -35.63 -17.28 25.35
C THR A 161 -35.25 -15.85 25.68
N ASN A 162 -34.68 -15.12 24.69
CA ASN A 162 -34.21 -13.76 24.87
C ASN A 162 -35.16 -12.68 24.33
N THR A 163 -36.12 -13.05 23.46
CA THR A 163 -36.98 -12.07 22.79
C THR A 163 -38.41 -12.60 22.61
N LYS A 164 -39.35 -12.16 23.46
CA LYS A 164 -40.76 -12.57 23.41
C LYS A 164 -41.47 -12.20 22.09
N PHE A 165 -41.01 -11.19 21.41
CA PHE A 165 -41.55 -10.69 20.13
C PHE A 165 -41.51 -11.75 19.02
N ILE A 166 -40.48 -12.58 18.96
CA ILE A 166 -40.30 -13.61 17.92
C ILE A 166 -41.42 -14.67 17.94
N SER A 167 -41.88 -15.08 19.10
CA SER A 167 -42.97 -16.09 19.22
C SER A 167 -44.27 -15.57 18.67
N HIS A 168 -44.57 -14.27 18.76
CA HIS A 168 -45.76 -13.64 18.20
C HIS A 168 -45.83 -13.72 16.68
N TRP A 169 -44.70 -13.76 16.01
CA TRP A 169 -44.59 -13.82 14.54
C TRP A 169 -44.40 -15.25 14.03
N GLY A 170 -44.57 -16.26 14.87
CA GLY A 170 -44.44 -17.67 14.50
C GLY A 170 -43.00 -18.10 14.18
N LEU A 171 -41.98 -17.26 14.51
CA LEU A 171 -40.59 -17.55 14.24
C LEU A 171 -39.98 -18.35 15.39
N SER A 172 -39.08 -19.27 15.07
CA SER A 172 -38.24 -19.98 16.07
C SER A 172 -36.99 -19.18 16.41
N SER A 173 -36.39 -18.50 15.44
CA SER A 173 -35.25 -17.59 15.65
C SER A 173 -35.12 -16.58 14.52
N ALA A 174 -34.47 -15.45 14.83
CA ALA A 174 -34.04 -14.48 13.83
C ALA A 174 -32.63 -13.98 14.18
N LYS A 175 -31.80 -13.74 13.16
CA LYS A 175 -30.44 -13.19 13.32
C LYS A 175 -30.25 -12.04 12.36
N VAL A 176 -29.96 -10.87 12.89
CA VAL A 176 -29.52 -9.71 12.10
C VAL A 176 -28.01 -9.63 12.18
N THR A 177 -27.34 -9.50 11.06
CA THR A 177 -25.89 -9.43 10.99
C THR A 177 -25.48 -8.18 10.19
N PHE A 178 -24.55 -7.43 10.71
CA PHE A 178 -23.82 -6.36 10.03
C PHE A 178 -22.40 -6.84 9.75
N ASN A 179 -21.95 -6.76 8.50
CA ASN A 179 -20.59 -7.10 8.11
C ASN A 179 -19.92 -5.89 7.45
N MET A 180 -18.67 -5.69 7.76
CA MET A 180 -17.83 -4.66 7.15
C MET A 180 -16.45 -5.23 6.91
N GLU A 181 -15.92 -5.03 5.70
CA GLU A 181 -14.56 -5.40 5.34
C GLU A 181 -13.68 -4.16 5.30
N ASP A 182 -12.37 -4.37 5.52
CA ASP A 182 -11.34 -3.31 5.45
C ASP A 182 -11.74 -2.05 6.26
N PHE A 183 -12.24 -2.29 7.49
CA PHE A 183 -12.81 -1.24 8.34
C PHE A 183 -11.74 -0.33 8.94
N PHE A 184 -10.49 -0.81 9.06
CA PHE A 184 -9.35 -0.09 9.58
C PHE A 184 -8.11 -0.41 8.75
N TYR A 185 -7.28 0.60 8.46
CA TYR A 185 -6.02 0.42 7.77
C TYR A 185 -4.98 1.42 8.27
N TRP A 186 -3.86 0.91 8.71
CA TRP A 186 -2.68 1.67 9.05
C TRP A 186 -1.48 1.08 8.31
N SER A 187 -0.63 1.94 7.75
CA SER A 187 0.60 1.55 7.08
C SER A 187 1.63 2.68 7.14
N THR A 188 2.90 2.31 7.15
CA THR A 188 4.02 3.26 7.01
C THR A 188 4.08 3.87 5.62
N VAL A 189 3.55 3.17 4.60
CA VAL A 189 3.42 3.66 3.22
C VAL A 189 1.97 4.02 2.95
N LYS A 190 1.74 5.22 2.43
CA LYS A 190 0.39 5.66 2.10
C LYS A 190 -0.25 4.73 1.07
N ARG A 191 -1.37 4.11 1.42
CA ARG A 191 -2.17 3.32 0.49
C ARG A 191 -2.91 4.25 -0.45
N GLU A 192 -2.57 4.21 -1.73
CA GLU A 192 -3.22 4.98 -2.77
C GLU A 192 -4.46 4.23 -3.26
N ARG A 193 -5.65 4.77 -2.93
CA ARG A 193 -6.94 4.19 -3.32
C ARG A 193 -7.63 5.11 -4.31
N GLY A 194 -8.41 4.54 -5.23
CA GLY A 194 -9.20 5.30 -6.19
C GLY A 194 -8.43 5.97 -7.32
N LEU A 195 -7.19 5.55 -7.60
CA LEU A 195 -6.39 6.09 -8.70
C LEU A 195 -6.99 5.74 -10.07
N TYR A 196 -7.51 4.53 -10.21
CA TYR A 196 -8.09 4.02 -11.46
C TYR A 196 -9.59 3.83 -11.37
N TYR A 197 -10.09 3.43 -10.18
CA TYR A 197 -11.49 3.21 -9.89
C TYR A 197 -11.87 3.90 -8.59
N PRO A 198 -13.09 4.46 -8.47
CA PRO A 198 -13.57 5.01 -7.20
C PRO A 198 -13.50 3.94 -6.11
N TYR A 199 -12.92 4.30 -4.97
CA TYR A 199 -12.90 3.43 -3.81
C TYR A 199 -14.13 3.70 -2.94
N SER A 200 -14.91 2.67 -2.66
CA SER A 200 -16.02 2.70 -1.70
C SER A 200 -15.81 1.66 -0.61
N ARG A 201 -16.18 2.00 0.61
CA ARG A 201 -16.30 1.01 1.69
C ARG A 201 -17.58 0.24 1.49
N GLN A 202 -17.49 -1.08 1.63
CA GLN A 202 -18.64 -1.98 1.54
C GLN A 202 -19.04 -2.43 2.93
N PHE A 203 -20.35 -2.43 3.16
CA PHE A 203 -20.96 -3.03 4.34
C PHE A 203 -22.22 -3.76 3.92
N THR A 204 -22.52 -4.84 4.61
CA THR A 204 -23.65 -5.72 4.29
C THR A 204 -24.50 -5.92 5.53
N PHE A 205 -25.81 -5.82 5.36
CA PHE A 205 -26.78 -6.26 6.34
C PHE A 205 -27.41 -7.56 5.87
N ALA A 206 -27.48 -8.56 6.76
CA ALA A 206 -28.14 -9.82 6.49
C ALA A 206 -29.16 -10.10 7.58
N LEU A 207 -30.35 -10.58 7.16
CA LEU A 207 -31.39 -11.06 8.04
C LEU A 207 -31.62 -12.54 7.75
N ASN A 208 -31.41 -13.39 8.75
CA ASN A 208 -31.71 -14.80 8.69
C ASN A 208 -32.89 -15.08 9.64
N VAL A 209 -33.92 -15.73 9.13
CA VAL A 209 -35.10 -16.11 9.92
C VAL A 209 -35.36 -17.61 9.82
N ALA A 210 -35.77 -18.23 10.93
CA ALA A 210 -36.19 -19.62 11.00
C ALA A 210 -37.59 -19.70 11.61
N PHE A 211 -38.44 -20.53 11.01
CA PHE A 211 -39.84 -20.77 11.41
C PHE A 211 -39.96 -22.02 12.25
#